data_ce6e2bf75085e1a8ffe652ebc17ae8b8
#
_entry.id   ce6e2bf75085e1a8ffe652ebc17ae8b8
#
_cell.length_a   1.000
_cell.length_b   1.000
_cell.length_c   1.000
_cell.angle_alpha   90.00
_cell.angle_beta   90.00
_cell.angle_gamma   90.00
#
_symmetry.space_group_name_H-M   'P 1'
#
loop_
_entity.id
_entity.type
_entity.pdbx_description
1 polymer ?
#
loop_
_entity_poly.entity_id
_entity_poly.type
_entity_poly.pdbx_seq_one_letter_code
_entity_poly.pdbx_strand_id
1 'polypeptide(L)'
;MINKDTEIYCSFSSNPGNNGCIFFNNAFQEKNINAIYKSFYSNNILDSIAAVKSLDIKGFAVSMPFKVEIIKYLDELHSAASYIGAVNTIINDNGHLIGYNTDYLASKEVLGECLGIDLYILGDGGYSRAVSQGAKELNYTPNIINRNNWDNIKDIRNSIVFNCTPVENIKVHNSNELIDCITSTETGKRLSSIQASHQLKLYLGENYE
;
A
#
# COMPACT_ATOMS: atom_id res chain seq x y z
N MET A 1 16.43 23.33 -2.54
CA MET A 1 17.11 23.48 -1.21
C MET A 1 16.03 23.60 -0.17
N ILE A 2 16.11 22.83 0.92
CA ILE A 2 15.12 22.85 2.02
C ILE A 2 15.12 24.24 2.68
N ASN A 3 13.93 24.83 2.85
CA ASN A 3 13.71 26.14 3.46
C ASN A 3 12.41 26.15 4.30
N LYS A 4 12.00 27.32 4.81
CA LYS A 4 10.81 27.43 5.68
C LYS A 4 9.46 27.09 4.99
N ASP A 5 9.44 27.11 3.65
CA ASP A 5 8.24 26.86 2.84
C ASP A 5 8.26 25.42 2.24
N THR A 6 9.22 24.57 2.68
CA THR A 6 9.30 23.19 2.21
C THR A 6 8.19 22.36 2.84
N GLU A 7 7.32 21.80 1.99
CA GLU A 7 6.27 20.88 2.44
C GLU A 7 6.85 19.55 2.92
N ILE A 8 6.18 18.96 3.91
CA ILE A 8 6.62 17.69 4.49
C ILE A 8 5.58 16.61 4.20
N TYR A 9 6.07 15.52 3.64
CA TYR A 9 5.36 14.24 3.50
C TYR A 9 6.13 13.15 4.24
N CYS A 10 5.43 12.12 4.71
CA CYS A 10 6.11 11.08 5.47
C CYS A 10 5.42 9.71 5.42
N SER A 11 5.99 8.74 6.10
CA SER A 11 5.33 7.47 6.44
C SER A 11 5.64 7.03 7.86
N PHE A 12 4.70 6.27 8.44
CA PHE A 12 4.83 5.66 9.75
C PHE A 12 4.65 4.15 9.67
N SER A 13 5.58 3.43 10.30
CA SER A 13 5.50 1.97 10.44
C SER A 13 6.36 1.48 11.59
N SER A 14 6.13 0.25 12.04
CA SER A 14 7.01 -0.41 13.01
C SER A 14 8.35 -0.89 12.41
N ASN A 15 8.49 -0.87 11.09
CA ASN A 15 9.73 -1.22 10.37
C ASN A 15 9.87 -0.36 9.10
N PRO A 16 10.32 0.91 9.23
CA PRO A 16 10.43 1.83 8.10
C PRO A 16 11.54 1.43 7.15
N GLY A 17 11.24 1.45 5.84
CA GLY A 17 12.22 1.26 4.77
C GLY A 17 12.61 2.57 4.07
N ASN A 18 13.56 2.49 3.13
CA ASN A 18 14.04 3.64 2.36
C ASN A 18 13.34 3.85 1.02
N ASN A 19 12.56 2.88 0.53
CA ASN A 19 11.99 2.93 -0.83
C ASN A 19 11.12 4.17 -1.04
N GLY A 20 10.25 4.50 -0.06
CA GLY A 20 9.44 5.72 -0.11
C GLY A 20 10.30 6.99 -0.12
N CYS A 21 11.33 7.08 0.74
CA CYS A 21 12.23 8.23 0.75
C CYS A 21 12.91 8.44 -0.60
N ILE A 22 13.40 7.36 -1.23
CA ILE A 22 14.07 7.44 -2.53
C ILE A 22 13.06 7.87 -3.61
N PHE A 23 11.92 7.18 -3.70
CA PHE A 23 10.91 7.44 -4.73
C PHE A 23 10.38 8.88 -4.68
N PHE A 24 9.85 9.30 -3.53
CA PHE A 24 9.18 10.61 -3.43
C PHE A 24 10.15 11.78 -3.52
N ASN A 25 11.34 11.71 -2.90
CA ASN A 25 12.29 12.81 -2.98
C ASN A 25 12.86 12.97 -4.39
N ASN A 26 13.08 11.88 -5.15
CA ASN A 26 13.44 11.97 -6.57
C ASN A 26 12.30 12.59 -7.39
N ALA A 27 11.05 12.14 -7.19
CA ALA A 27 9.90 12.67 -7.90
C ALA A 27 9.67 14.16 -7.61
N PHE A 28 9.81 14.60 -6.37
CA PHE A 28 9.73 16.02 -6.01
C PHE A 28 10.83 16.83 -6.67
N GLN A 29 12.07 16.30 -6.70
CA GLN A 29 13.19 16.97 -7.39
C GLN A 29 12.95 17.09 -8.89
N GLU A 30 12.56 16.01 -9.56
CA GLU A 30 12.28 15.97 -11.01
C GLU A 30 11.16 16.93 -11.41
N LYS A 31 10.13 17.04 -10.57
CA LYS A 31 8.99 17.93 -10.77
C LYS A 31 9.24 19.38 -10.28
N ASN A 32 10.42 19.68 -9.72
CA ASN A 32 10.75 20.97 -9.08
C ASN A 32 9.76 21.37 -7.96
N ILE A 33 9.28 20.41 -7.20
CA ILE A 33 8.40 20.63 -6.06
C ILE A 33 9.23 20.86 -4.80
N ASN A 34 8.94 21.94 -4.06
CA ASN A 34 9.61 22.24 -2.79
C ASN A 34 9.03 21.39 -1.65
N ALA A 35 9.30 20.11 -1.67
CA ALA A 35 8.82 19.14 -0.69
C ALA A 35 9.90 18.12 -0.33
N ILE A 36 9.73 17.49 0.83
CA ILE A 36 10.53 16.36 1.28
C ILE A 36 9.65 15.22 1.75
N TYR A 37 10.19 14.00 1.64
CA TYR A 37 9.57 12.80 2.18
C TYR A 37 10.52 12.08 3.14
N LYS A 38 9.99 11.68 4.31
CA LYS A 38 10.76 10.95 5.33
C LYS A 38 9.97 9.77 5.91
N SER A 39 10.57 8.59 5.97
CA SER A 39 10.00 7.44 6.68
C SER A 39 10.37 7.48 8.15
N PHE A 40 9.39 7.28 9.04
CA PHE A 40 9.56 7.29 10.49
C PHE A 40 9.19 5.94 11.10
N TYR A 41 9.97 5.51 12.07
CA TYR A 41 9.55 4.48 13.00
C TYR A 41 8.44 5.03 13.90
N SER A 42 7.39 4.24 14.08
CA SER A 42 6.35 4.50 15.06
C SER A 42 5.85 3.19 15.66
N ASN A 43 5.57 3.21 16.94
CA ASN A 43 4.88 2.16 17.69
C ASN A 43 3.51 2.63 18.22
N ASN A 44 3.18 3.90 18.00
CA ASN A 44 1.92 4.51 18.43
C ASN A 44 1.39 5.44 17.34
N ILE A 45 0.29 5.05 16.71
CA ILE A 45 -0.29 5.84 15.62
C ILE A 45 -0.90 7.16 16.10
N LEU A 46 -1.38 7.24 17.33
CA LEU A 46 -1.94 8.49 17.88
C LEU A 46 -0.89 9.58 18.02
N ASP A 47 0.31 9.23 18.51
CA ASP A 47 1.42 10.18 18.61
C ASP A 47 1.86 10.64 17.22
N SER A 48 1.84 9.74 16.23
CA SER A 48 2.13 10.07 14.83
C SER A 48 1.12 11.07 14.26
N ILE A 49 -0.18 10.86 14.51
CA ILE A 49 -1.26 11.78 14.07
C ILE A 49 -1.12 13.15 14.75
N ALA A 50 -0.80 13.17 16.05
CA ALA A 50 -0.57 14.42 16.76
C ALA A 50 0.61 15.20 16.15
N ALA A 51 1.70 14.50 15.80
CA ALA A 51 2.85 15.10 15.11
C ALA A 51 2.47 15.63 13.72
N VAL A 52 1.69 14.87 12.93
CA VAL A 52 1.19 15.31 11.62
C VAL A 52 0.43 16.63 11.72
N LYS A 53 -0.52 16.72 12.68
CA LYS A 53 -1.33 17.94 12.88
C LYS A 53 -0.49 19.10 13.40
N SER A 54 0.44 18.85 14.34
CA SER A 54 1.27 19.90 14.94
C SER A 54 2.32 20.48 14.00
N LEU A 55 2.83 19.67 13.08
CA LEU A 55 3.90 20.04 12.14
C LEU A 55 3.38 20.39 10.75
N ASP A 56 2.06 20.43 10.56
CA ASP A 56 1.40 20.67 9.27
C ASP A 56 1.94 19.76 8.13
N ILE A 57 2.17 18.47 8.46
CA ILE A 57 2.58 17.47 7.46
C ILE A 57 1.41 17.29 6.47
N LYS A 58 1.65 17.54 5.17
CA LYS A 58 0.60 17.64 4.14
C LYS A 58 -0.02 16.30 3.75
N GLY A 59 0.76 15.25 3.84
CA GLY A 59 0.27 13.89 3.57
C GLY A 59 1.21 12.85 4.15
N PHE A 60 0.65 11.70 4.47
CA PHE A 60 1.47 10.62 5.02
C PHE A 60 0.95 9.23 4.64
N ALA A 61 1.86 8.27 4.65
CA ALA A 61 1.52 6.87 4.49
C ALA A 61 1.57 6.13 5.81
N VAL A 62 0.81 5.04 5.90
CA VAL A 62 0.96 4.07 6.97
C VAL A 62 1.18 2.67 6.42
N SER A 63 2.07 1.93 7.06
CA SER A 63 2.28 0.52 6.77
C SER A 63 1.91 -0.33 7.99
N MET A 64 2.32 -1.58 7.98
CA MET A 64 2.06 -2.51 9.09
C MET A 64 2.63 -1.95 10.41
N PRO A 65 1.86 -2.02 11.53
CA PRO A 65 0.56 -2.66 11.68
C PRO A 65 -0.65 -1.72 11.49
N PHE A 66 -0.48 -0.47 11.08
CA PHE A 66 -1.43 0.63 11.28
C PHE A 66 -2.55 0.76 10.25
N LYS A 67 -2.49 0.05 9.10
CA LYS A 67 -3.44 0.22 7.97
C LYS A 67 -4.94 0.08 8.33
N VAL A 68 -5.27 -0.73 9.32
CA VAL A 68 -6.64 -0.90 9.82
C VAL A 68 -6.90 -0.01 11.02
N GLU A 69 -5.93 0.09 11.92
CA GLU A 69 -6.08 0.86 13.15
C GLU A 69 -6.33 2.34 12.92
N ILE A 70 -5.64 2.92 11.93
CA ILE A 70 -5.70 4.36 11.67
C ILE A 70 -7.10 4.86 11.29
N ILE A 71 -7.95 4.00 10.72
CA ILE A 71 -9.30 4.36 10.23
C ILE A 71 -10.12 5.09 11.29
N LYS A 72 -10.04 4.64 12.54
CA LYS A 72 -10.82 5.24 13.66
C LYS A 72 -10.39 6.66 14.05
N TYR A 73 -9.31 7.16 13.46
CA TYR A 73 -8.75 8.48 13.75
C TYR A 73 -8.79 9.43 12.54
N LEU A 74 -9.37 8.97 11.44
CA LEU A 74 -9.54 9.78 10.23
C LEU A 74 -10.91 10.46 10.25
N ASP A 75 -10.96 11.64 9.66
CA ASP A 75 -12.19 12.42 9.57
C ASP A 75 -13.06 11.95 8.39
N GLU A 76 -12.41 11.45 7.31
CA GLU A 76 -13.09 10.96 6.11
C GLU A 76 -12.34 9.74 5.51
N LEU A 77 -13.09 8.88 4.83
CA LEU A 77 -12.56 7.77 4.04
C LEU A 77 -13.04 7.87 2.60
N HIS A 78 -12.10 7.82 1.67
CA HIS A 78 -12.44 7.60 0.27
C HIS A 78 -13.20 6.27 0.10
N SER A 79 -14.12 6.20 -0.86
CA SER A 79 -15.03 5.07 -1.06
C SER A 79 -14.32 3.71 -1.11
N ALA A 80 -13.23 3.61 -1.86
CA ALA A 80 -12.44 2.38 -1.96
C ALA A 80 -11.83 1.98 -0.61
N ALA A 81 -11.23 2.93 0.13
CA ALA A 81 -10.63 2.67 1.45
C ALA A 81 -11.69 2.23 2.47
N SER A 82 -12.88 2.83 2.44
CA SER A 82 -14.02 2.44 3.27
C SER A 82 -14.47 1.01 2.99
N TYR A 83 -14.60 0.64 1.71
CA TYR A 83 -15.00 -0.70 1.31
C TYR A 83 -13.95 -1.77 1.67
N ILE A 84 -12.67 -1.46 1.46
CA ILE A 84 -11.53 -2.35 1.78
C ILE A 84 -11.40 -2.54 3.30
N GLY A 85 -11.74 -1.52 4.10
CA GLY A 85 -11.50 -1.49 5.54
C GLY A 85 -10.02 -1.42 5.90
N ALA A 86 -9.21 -0.77 5.05
CA ALA A 86 -7.81 -0.49 5.28
C ALA A 86 -7.37 0.78 4.54
N VAL A 87 -6.45 1.52 5.12
CA VAL A 87 -5.87 2.76 4.60
C VAL A 87 -4.36 2.62 4.55
N ASN A 88 -3.74 3.08 3.48
CA ASN A 88 -2.28 3.17 3.38
C ASN A 88 -1.78 4.60 3.13
N THR A 89 -2.65 5.51 2.71
CA THR A 89 -2.31 6.89 2.34
C THR A 89 -3.32 7.86 2.95
N ILE A 90 -2.82 8.94 3.53
CA ILE A 90 -3.67 9.96 4.17
C ILE A 90 -3.24 11.33 3.65
N ILE A 91 -4.22 12.15 3.28
CA ILE A 91 -4.06 13.58 3.00
C ILE A 91 -4.50 14.36 4.23
N ASN A 92 -3.70 15.35 4.61
CA ASN A 92 -4.03 16.31 5.65
C ASN A 92 -4.44 17.62 4.99
N ASP A 93 -5.73 17.82 4.90
CA ASP A 93 -6.30 19.10 4.44
C ASP A 93 -6.61 20.00 5.65
N ASN A 94 -5.62 20.80 6.03
CA ASN A 94 -5.73 21.77 7.14
C ASN A 94 -6.24 21.14 8.46
N GLY A 95 -5.78 19.96 8.78
CA GLY A 95 -6.16 19.21 9.99
C GLY A 95 -7.29 18.20 9.76
N HIS A 96 -8.01 18.25 8.63
CA HIS A 96 -8.98 17.25 8.20
C HIS A 96 -8.25 16.11 7.50
N LEU A 97 -8.31 14.91 8.07
CA LEU A 97 -7.55 13.74 7.60
C LEU A 97 -8.42 12.84 6.72
N ILE A 98 -8.07 12.72 5.45
CA ILE A 98 -8.80 11.92 4.46
C ILE A 98 -7.97 10.67 4.12
N GLY A 99 -8.54 9.48 4.34
CA GLY A 99 -7.88 8.20 4.13
C GLY A 99 -8.16 7.56 2.78
N TYR A 100 -7.11 7.09 2.12
CA TYR A 100 -7.11 6.42 0.82
C TYR A 100 -6.42 5.07 0.91
N ASN A 101 -6.65 4.24 -0.11
CA ASN A 101 -5.89 3.00 -0.28
C ASN A 101 -5.37 2.90 -1.71
N THR A 102 -4.07 3.02 -1.90
CA THR A 102 -3.41 2.91 -3.20
C THR A 102 -2.89 1.50 -3.50
N ASP A 103 -2.88 0.60 -2.51
CA ASP A 103 -2.43 -0.78 -2.69
C ASP A 103 -3.35 -1.55 -3.67
N TYR A 104 -4.67 -1.28 -3.64
CA TYR A 104 -5.61 -1.98 -4.51
C TYR A 104 -5.45 -1.62 -5.98
N LEU A 105 -5.10 -0.36 -6.28
CA LEU A 105 -4.83 0.07 -7.66
C LEU A 105 -3.61 -0.65 -8.23
N ALA A 106 -2.54 -0.73 -7.45
CA ALA A 106 -1.34 -1.45 -7.86
C ALA A 106 -1.62 -2.94 -8.12
N SER A 107 -2.39 -3.58 -7.24
CA SER A 107 -2.76 -4.99 -7.43
C SER A 107 -3.67 -5.20 -8.62
N LYS A 108 -4.62 -4.29 -8.86
CA LYS A 108 -5.53 -4.32 -10.01
C LYS A 108 -4.75 -4.20 -11.33
N GLU A 109 -3.77 -3.27 -11.40
CA GLU A 109 -2.95 -3.10 -12.60
C GLU A 109 -2.13 -4.36 -12.90
N VAL A 110 -1.47 -4.94 -11.90
CA VAL A 110 -0.66 -6.16 -12.08
C VAL A 110 -1.54 -7.38 -12.42
N LEU A 111 -2.67 -7.57 -11.74
CA LEU A 111 -3.60 -8.67 -12.01
C LEU A 111 -4.30 -8.54 -13.37
N GLY A 112 -4.49 -7.33 -13.87
CA GLY A 112 -5.10 -7.08 -15.17
C GLY A 112 -4.32 -7.66 -16.35
N GLU A 113 -3.03 -7.96 -16.16
CA GLU A 113 -2.18 -8.61 -17.15
C GLU A 113 -2.32 -10.15 -17.17
N CYS A 114 -2.95 -10.74 -16.16
CA CYS A 114 -3.01 -12.17 -15.90
C CYS A 114 -4.44 -12.75 -16.00
N LEU A 115 -5.27 -12.25 -16.89
CA LEU A 115 -6.71 -12.60 -16.97
C LEU A 115 -6.96 -14.08 -17.30
N GLY A 116 -7.96 -14.64 -16.65
CA GLY A 116 -8.59 -15.92 -17.06
C GLY A 116 -8.09 -17.16 -16.33
N ILE A 117 -7.34 -17.03 -15.24
CA ILE A 117 -6.88 -18.15 -14.39
C ILE A 117 -7.29 -17.93 -12.93
N ASP A 118 -7.37 -19.02 -12.17
CA ASP A 118 -7.73 -18.95 -10.74
C ASP A 118 -6.72 -18.13 -9.94
N LEU A 119 -7.22 -17.37 -8.98
CA LEU A 119 -6.42 -16.53 -8.09
C LEU A 119 -6.48 -17.03 -6.65
N TYR A 120 -5.32 -17.25 -6.06
CA TYR A 120 -5.14 -17.53 -4.65
C TYR A 120 -4.38 -16.37 -3.99
N ILE A 121 -4.93 -15.82 -2.92
CA ILE A 121 -4.32 -14.73 -2.14
C ILE A 121 -3.83 -15.31 -0.81
N LEU A 122 -2.53 -15.17 -0.55
CA LEU A 122 -1.93 -15.61 0.70
C LEU A 122 -1.97 -14.48 1.72
N GLY A 123 -2.64 -14.71 2.86
CA GLY A 123 -2.85 -13.75 3.94
C GLY A 123 -4.29 -13.23 3.99
N ASP A 124 -4.66 -12.63 5.14
CA ASP A 124 -6.01 -12.08 5.42
C ASP A 124 -5.94 -10.69 6.08
N GLY A 125 -4.79 -10.02 6.02
CA GLY A 125 -4.55 -8.67 6.57
C GLY A 125 -5.05 -7.53 5.65
N GLY A 126 -4.72 -6.29 6.04
CA GLY A 126 -5.12 -5.09 5.30
C GLY A 126 -4.67 -5.07 3.85
N TYR A 127 -3.46 -5.57 3.55
CA TYR A 127 -2.95 -5.63 2.17
C TYR A 127 -3.73 -6.67 1.34
N SER A 128 -4.01 -7.86 1.88
CA SER A 128 -4.77 -8.88 1.16
C SER A 128 -6.21 -8.44 0.88
N ARG A 129 -6.82 -7.63 1.74
CA ARG A 129 -8.13 -7.02 1.49
C ARG A 129 -8.08 -6.07 0.29
N ALA A 130 -7.01 -5.24 0.19
CA ALA A 130 -6.81 -4.36 -0.94
C ALA A 130 -6.63 -5.14 -2.25
N VAL A 131 -5.79 -6.19 -2.25
CA VAL A 131 -5.59 -7.08 -3.40
C VAL A 131 -6.90 -7.78 -3.78
N SER A 132 -7.67 -8.26 -2.80
CA SER A 132 -8.99 -8.88 -3.03
C SER A 132 -9.97 -7.91 -3.67
N GLN A 133 -9.93 -6.63 -3.32
CA GLN A 133 -10.77 -5.61 -3.95
C GLN A 133 -10.37 -5.38 -5.41
N GLY A 134 -9.07 -5.17 -5.68
CA GLY A 134 -8.56 -5.03 -7.04
C GLY A 134 -8.90 -6.24 -7.93
N ALA A 135 -8.79 -7.43 -7.37
CA ALA A 135 -9.16 -8.68 -8.04
C ALA A 135 -10.66 -8.75 -8.38
N LYS A 136 -11.54 -8.39 -7.44
CA LYS A 136 -13.00 -8.38 -7.65
C LYS A 136 -13.43 -7.42 -8.76
N GLU A 137 -12.79 -6.25 -8.86
CA GLU A 137 -13.06 -5.29 -9.94
C GLU A 137 -12.64 -5.81 -11.32
N LEU A 138 -11.77 -6.81 -11.36
CA LEU A 138 -11.38 -7.57 -12.56
C LEU A 138 -12.19 -8.85 -12.74
N ASN A 139 -13.29 -9.03 -11.97
CA ASN A 139 -14.16 -10.21 -11.98
C ASN A 139 -13.47 -11.51 -11.48
N TYR A 140 -12.38 -11.43 -10.74
CA TYR A 140 -11.85 -12.60 -10.03
C TYR A 140 -12.72 -12.95 -8.82
N THR A 141 -12.77 -14.24 -8.51
CA THR A 141 -13.26 -14.76 -7.22
C THR A 141 -12.06 -15.34 -6.46
N PRO A 142 -11.33 -14.53 -5.68
CA PRO A 142 -10.09 -14.99 -5.07
C PRO A 142 -10.31 -16.03 -3.96
N ASN A 143 -9.49 -17.06 -3.96
CA ASN A 143 -9.39 -18.05 -2.88
C ASN A 143 -8.39 -17.55 -1.83
N ILE A 144 -8.83 -17.42 -0.58
CA ILE A 144 -7.96 -16.90 0.51
C ILE A 144 -7.26 -18.05 1.21
N ILE A 145 -5.93 -17.99 1.26
CA ILE A 145 -5.09 -18.89 2.04
C ILE A 145 -4.55 -18.10 3.26
N ASN A 146 -4.85 -18.58 4.44
CA ASN A 146 -4.36 -18.00 5.69
C ASN A 146 -3.62 -19.05 6.55
N ARG A 147 -3.33 -18.73 7.81
CA ARG A 147 -2.58 -19.63 8.70
C ARG A 147 -3.26 -20.97 8.95
N ASN A 148 -4.59 -21.04 8.83
CA ASN A 148 -5.35 -22.25 9.13
C ASN A 148 -5.35 -23.26 7.99
N ASN A 149 -5.10 -22.82 6.76
CA ASN A 149 -5.11 -23.63 5.55
C ASN A 149 -3.84 -23.45 4.69
N TRP A 150 -2.73 -23.02 5.32
CA TRP A 150 -1.47 -22.72 4.64
C TRP A 150 -0.90 -23.90 3.84
N ASP A 151 -1.08 -25.11 4.34
CA ASP A 151 -0.60 -26.34 3.69
C ASP A 151 -1.26 -26.59 2.33
N ASN A 152 -2.40 -25.96 2.03
CA ASN A 152 -3.08 -26.10 0.74
C ASN A 152 -2.29 -25.45 -0.42
N ILE A 153 -1.31 -24.60 -0.13
CA ILE A 153 -0.43 -23.99 -1.18
C ILE A 153 0.22 -25.05 -2.05
N LYS A 154 0.62 -26.18 -1.45
CA LYS A 154 1.26 -27.30 -2.17
C LYS A 154 0.39 -27.93 -3.26
N ASP A 155 -0.94 -27.79 -3.14
CA ASP A 155 -1.91 -28.43 -4.03
C ASP A 155 -2.41 -27.49 -5.15
N ILE A 156 -2.05 -26.20 -5.12
CA ILE A 156 -2.42 -25.19 -6.13
C ILE A 156 -1.67 -25.48 -7.43
N ARG A 157 -2.41 -25.44 -8.56
CA ARG A 157 -1.87 -25.66 -9.91
C ARG A 157 -2.50 -24.71 -10.92
N ASN A 158 -1.73 -24.33 -11.94
CA ASN A 158 -2.18 -23.51 -13.07
C ASN A 158 -2.93 -22.25 -12.67
N SER A 159 -2.45 -21.58 -11.63
CA SER A 159 -3.13 -20.48 -10.97
C SER A 159 -2.16 -19.32 -10.67
N ILE A 160 -2.70 -18.14 -10.42
CA ILE A 160 -1.95 -17.04 -9.81
C ILE A 160 -1.95 -17.26 -8.30
N VAL A 161 -0.78 -17.16 -7.69
CA VAL A 161 -0.61 -17.13 -6.23
C VAL A 161 -0.06 -15.75 -5.85
N PHE A 162 -0.88 -14.94 -5.20
CA PHE A 162 -0.50 -13.59 -4.78
C PHE A 162 -0.10 -13.60 -3.31
N ASN A 163 1.19 -13.44 -3.02
CA ASN A 163 1.68 -13.35 -1.65
C ASN A 163 1.43 -11.94 -1.06
N CYS A 164 0.55 -11.87 -0.08
CA CYS A 164 0.26 -10.68 0.72
C CYS A 164 0.81 -10.75 2.15
N THR A 165 1.76 -11.64 2.40
CA THR A 165 2.35 -11.88 3.72
C THR A 165 3.82 -11.47 3.76
N PRO A 166 4.42 -11.31 4.95
CA PRO A 166 5.86 -11.10 5.08
C PRO A 166 6.69 -12.40 4.95
N VAL A 167 6.07 -13.52 4.59
CA VAL A 167 6.78 -14.80 4.42
C VAL A 167 7.58 -14.76 3.13
N GLU A 168 8.89 -14.89 3.27
CA GLU A 168 9.83 -14.94 2.14
C GLU A 168 9.98 -16.35 1.57
N ASN A 169 10.43 -16.45 0.32
CA ASN A 169 10.77 -17.71 -0.35
C ASN A 169 9.63 -18.74 -0.38
N ILE A 170 8.39 -18.28 -0.58
CA ILE A 170 7.24 -19.17 -0.71
C ILE A 170 7.45 -20.08 -1.91
N LYS A 171 7.36 -21.39 -1.66
CA LYS A 171 7.45 -22.40 -2.70
C LYS A 171 6.08 -22.71 -3.26
N VAL A 172 5.87 -22.36 -4.51
CA VAL A 172 4.68 -22.73 -5.28
C VAL A 172 5.08 -23.76 -6.37
N HIS A 173 4.10 -24.52 -6.84
CA HIS A 173 4.34 -25.41 -7.96
C HIS A 173 4.69 -24.60 -9.22
N ASN A 174 5.56 -25.11 -10.08
CA ASN A 174 6.10 -24.42 -11.27
C ASN A 174 5.05 -24.11 -12.35
N SER A 175 3.85 -24.69 -12.26
CA SER A 175 2.72 -24.33 -13.12
C SER A 175 1.98 -23.07 -12.67
N ASN A 176 2.30 -22.53 -11.49
CA ASN A 176 1.67 -21.32 -10.96
C ASN A 176 2.53 -20.09 -11.24
N GLU A 177 1.88 -18.95 -11.40
CA GLU A 177 2.52 -17.64 -11.39
C GLU A 177 2.54 -17.09 -9.95
N LEU A 178 3.72 -16.78 -9.41
CA LEU A 178 3.85 -16.16 -8.09
C LEU A 178 4.02 -14.64 -8.25
N ILE A 179 3.04 -13.89 -7.75
CA ILE A 179 3.14 -12.43 -7.54
C ILE A 179 3.46 -12.22 -6.06
N ASP A 180 4.64 -11.67 -5.77
CA ASP A 180 5.11 -11.50 -4.40
C ASP A 180 5.18 -10.01 -4.02
N CYS A 181 4.54 -9.62 -2.92
CA CYS A 181 4.54 -8.24 -2.44
C CYS A 181 5.86 -7.83 -1.74
N ILE A 182 6.77 -8.77 -1.52
CA ILE A 182 8.03 -8.51 -0.82
C ILE A 182 8.95 -7.67 -1.71
N THR A 183 9.34 -6.51 -1.24
CA THR A 183 10.06 -5.50 -2.04
C THR A 183 11.49 -5.88 -2.46
N SER A 184 12.02 -7.01 -1.99
CA SER A 184 13.26 -7.61 -2.54
C SER A 184 13.03 -8.35 -3.85
N THR A 185 11.79 -8.77 -4.15
CA THR A 185 11.40 -9.43 -5.40
C THR A 185 11.13 -8.43 -6.53
N GLU A 186 11.14 -8.90 -7.77
CA GLU A 186 10.83 -8.06 -8.93
C GLU A 186 9.38 -7.58 -8.92
N THR A 187 8.43 -8.50 -8.67
CA THR A 187 7.00 -8.17 -8.59
C THR A 187 6.69 -7.24 -7.42
N GLY A 188 7.32 -7.42 -6.27
CA GLY A 188 7.17 -6.56 -5.11
C GLY A 188 7.71 -5.15 -5.34
N LYS A 189 8.83 -4.99 -6.04
CA LYS A 189 9.34 -3.68 -6.47
C LYS A 189 8.36 -2.99 -7.40
N ARG A 190 7.83 -3.71 -8.38
CA ARG A 190 6.84 -3.21 -9.33
C ARG A 190 5.57 -2.74 -8.61
N LEU A 191 4.97 -3.58 -7.76
CA LEU A 191 3.81 -3.24 -6.94
C LEU A 191 4.05 -1.98 -6.08
N SER A 192 5.21 -1.92 -5.43
CA SER A 192 5.60 -0.76 -4.61
C SER A 192 5.73 0.52 -5.44
N SER A 193 6.28 0.44 -6.65
CA SER A 193 6.42 1.58 -7.56
C SER A 193 5.06 2.09 -8.05
N ILE A 194 4.18 1.20 -8.50
CA ILE A 194 2.83 1.57 -8.96
C ILE A 194 2.04 2.22 -7.81
N GLN A 195 2.04 1.58 -6.62
CA GLN A 195 1.38 2.11 -5.43
C GLN A 195 1.90 3.51 -5.08
N ALA A 196 3.22 3.71 -5.10
CA ALA A 196 3.83 5.00 -4.79
C ALA A 196 3.49 6.07 -5.85
N SER A 197 3.33 5.69 -7.12
CA SER A 197 2.90 6.61 -8.19
C SER A 197 1.47 7.12 -7.96
N HIS A 198 0.54 6.25 -7.58
CA HIS A 198 -0.82 6.67 -7.20
C HIS A 198 -0.83 7.54 -5.94
N GLN A 199 0.01 7.22 -4.96
CA GLN A 199 0.18 8.02 -3.76
C GLN A 199 0.73 9.41 -4.06
N LEU A 200 1.71 9.50 -4.98
CA LEU A 200 2.25 10.79 -5.44
C LEU A 200 1.16 11.68 -6.07
N LYS A 201 0.30 11.10 -6.91
CA LYS A 201 -0.85 11.84 -7.48
C LYS A 201 -1.74 12.44 -6.39
N LEU A 202 -2.07 11.67 -5.36
CA LEU A 202 -2.82 12.15 -4.21
C LEU A 202 -2.11 13.32 -3.51
N TYR A 203 -0.81 13.21 -3.26
CA TYR A 203 -0.02 14.25 -2.62
C TYR A 203 0.02 15.55 -3.44
N LEU A 204 -0.07 15.44 -4.75
CA LEU A 204 -0.07 16.58 -5.67
C LEU A 204 -1.47 17.10 -6.00
N GLY A 205 -2.53 16.54 -5.42
CA GLY A 205 -3.91 16.92 -5.74
C GLY A 205 -4.34 16.54 -7.15
N GLU A 206 -3.63 15.58 -7.79
CA GLU A 206 -3.97 15.06 -9.11
C GLU A 206 -5.06 13.98 -9.00
N ASN A 207 -5.70 13.65 -10.14
CA ASN A 207 -6.71 12.60 -10.17
C ASN A 207 -6.07 11.25 -9.76
N TYR A 208 -6.68 10.63 -8.75
CA TYR A 208 -6.19 9.43 -8.09
C TYR A 208 -6.61 8.14 -8.82
N GLU A 209 -7.78 8.12 -9.46
CA GLU A 209 -8.37 7.00 -10.21
C GLU A 209 -8.19 7.12 -11.72
#